data_912d59b4312d3d58ca88bae6a3654e3c
#
_entry.id   912d59b4312d3d58ca88bae6a3654e3c
#
_cell.length_a   1.000
_cell.length_b   1.000
_cell.length_c   1.000
_cell.angle_alpha   90.00
_cell.angle_beta   90.00
_cell.angle_gamma   90.00
#
_symmetry.space_group_name_H-M   'P 1'
#
loop_
_entity.id
_entity.type
_entity.pdbx_description
1 polymer ?
#
loop_
_entity_poly.entity_id
_entity_poly.type
_entity_poly.pdbx_seq_one_letter_code
_entity_poly.pdbx_strand_id
1 'polypeptide(L)'
;MDISLVAKMKKYDEFISCYNEGDEKKLSKGKSLLFYSLSNNDAESRYLITDFLLNKGAETNVINECGENLLHILLSRTNHNIKQTAELCQRLIKNGVDINQLDKKDRLPLQYVVNMKYTDEELEPLYQIWFTQNNVLVNHKNAWGKTPLEIAEKMPYRASLLERMKKYE
;
A
#
# COMPACT_ATOMS: atom_id res chain seq x y z
N MET A 1 -9.35 -24.13 6.56
CA MET A 1 -9.20 -22.69 6.88
C MET A 1 -9.60 -21.90 5.64
N ASP A 2 -10.32 -20.83 5.83
CA ASP A 2 -10.71 -19.92 4.73
C ASP A 2 -9.46 -19.37 4.03
N ILE A 3 -9.45 -19.37 2.70
CA ILE A 3 -8.30 -18.92 1.89
C ILE A 3 -7.88 -17.48 2.22
N SER A 4 -8.80 -16.64 2.66
CA SER A 4 -8.49 -15.26 3.09
C SER A 4 -7.61 -15.24 4.35
N LEU A 5 -7.91 -16.11 5.31
CA LEU A 5 -7.09 -16.24 6.52
C LEU A 5 -5.73 -16.86 6.19
N VAL A 6 -5.69 -17.81 5.26
CA VAL A 6 -4.42 -18.37 4.77
C VAL A 6 -3.57 -17.28 4.13
N ALA A 7 -4.15 -16.46 3.23
CA ALA A 7 -3.46 -15.35 2.60
C ALA A 7 -2.90 -14.34 3.61
N LYS A 8 -3.62 -14.10 4.71
CA LYS A 8 -3.23 -13.13 5.74
C LYS A 8 -2.19 -13.65 6.73
N MET A 9 -2.22 -14.95 7.05
CA MET A 9 -1.53 -15.47 8.24
C MET A 9 -0.46 -16.51 7.92
N LYS A 10 -0.46 -17.06 6.71
CA LYS A 10 0.39 -18.20 6.37
C LYS A 10 1.51 -17.83 5.42
N LYS A 11 2.49 -18.73 5.32
CA LYS A 11 3.57 -18.63 4.35
C LYS A 11 3.07 -18.88 2.92
N TYR A 12 3.83 -18.42 1.94
CA TYR A 12 3.48 -18.56 0.54
C TYR A 12 3.21 -20.01 0.12
N ASP A 13 4.06 -20.96 0.56
CA ASP A 13 3.89 -22.37 0.20
C ASP A 13 2.59 -22.95 0.76
N GLU A 14 2.22 -22.57 1.99
CA GLU A 14 0.95 -22.98 2.58
C GLU A 14 -0.23 -22.37 1.81
N PHE A 15 -0.11 -21.09 1.40
CA PHE A 15 -1.13 -20.46 0.59
C PHE A 15 -1.33 -21.19 -0.75
N ILE A 16 -0.24 -21.49 -1.46
CA ILE A 16 -0.31 -22.21 -2.74
C ILE A 16 -0.95 -23.59 -2.58
N SER A 17 -0.65 -24.29 -1.49
CA SER A 17 -1.24 -25.62 -1.22
C SER A 17 -2.76 -25.58 -0.97
N CYS A 18 -3.28 -24.46 -0.52
CA CYS A 18 -4.70 -24.25 -0.22
C CYS A 18 -5.47 -23.55 -1.35
N TYR A 19 -4.76 -22.90 -2.28
CA TYR A 19 -5.38 -22.11 -3.35
C TYR A 19 -6.06 -23.01 -4.39
N ASN A 20 -7.26 -22.61 -4.79
CA ASN A 20 -7.98 -23.20 -5.91
C ASN A 20 -8.25 -22.12 -6.98
N GLU A 21 -8.24 -22.54 -8.24
CA GLU A 21 -8.54 -21.65 -9.37
C GLU A 21 -9.88 -20.95 -9.17
N GLY A 22 -9.89 -19.63 -9.27
CA GLY A 22 -11.07 -18.80 -9.04
C GLY A 22 -11.14 -18.17 -7.63
N ASP A 23 -10.27 -18.59 -6.71
CA ASP A 23 -10.21 -17.98 -5.36
C ASP A 23 -9.85 -16.50 -5.44
N GLU A 24 -9.06 -16.08 -6.43
CA GLU A 24 -8.69 -14.68 -6.67
C GLU A 24 -9.89 -13.77 -6.94
N LYS A 25 -11.02 -14.33 -7.33
CA LYS A 25 -12.27 -13.60 -7.60
C LYS A 25 -13.23 -13.59 -6.41
N LYS A 26 -12.95 -14.40 -5.39
CA LYS A 26 -13.83 -14.51 -4.22
C LYS A 26 -13.68 -13.31 -3.29
N LEU A 27 -14.79 -12.95 -2.67
CA LEU A 27 -14.82 -11.97 -1.60
C LEU A 27 -15.01 -12.69 -0.26
N SER A 28 -14.18 -12.35 0.71
CA SER A 28 -14.35 -12.76 2.10
C SER A 28 -14.77 -11.54 2.91
N LYS A 29 -15.95 -11.59 3.52
CA LYS A 29 -16.54 -10.44 4.24
C LYS A 29 -16.54 -9.15 3.39
N GLY A 30 -16.86 -9.29 2.09
CA GLY A 30 -16.89 -8.18 1.14
C GLY A 30 -15.52 -7.67 0.68
N LYS A 31 -14.44 -8.31 1.07
CA LYS A 31 -13.07 -7.90 0.72
C LYS A 31 -12.43 -8.88 -0.25
N SER A 32 -11.71 -8.34 -1.23
CA SER A 32 -10.83 -9.10 -2.12
C SER A 32 -9.69 -9.78 -1.33
N LEU A 33 -9.18 -10.90 -1.83
CA LEU A 33 -8.02 -11.58 -1.25
C LEU A 33 -6.78 -10.68 -1.18
N LEU A 34 -6.67 -9.67 -2.04
CA LEU A 34 -5.55 -8.71 -2.01
C LEU A 34 -5.48 -7.92 -0.70
N PHE A 35 -6.61 -7.58 -0.08
CA PHE A 35 -6.61 -6.96 1.25
C PHE A 35 -5.98 -7.87 2.30
N TYR A 36 -6.24 -9.16 2.21
CA TYR A 36 -5.71 -10.15 3.15
C TYR A 36 -4.22 -10.42 2.91
N SER A 37 -3.81 -10.62 1.65
CA SER A 37 -2.40 -10.85 1.32
C SER A 37 -1.52 -9.66 1.69
N LEU A 38 -1.98 -8.43 1.39
CA LEU A 38 -1.26 -7.20 1.76
C LEU A 38 -1.21 -6.96 3.27
N SER A 39 -2.09 -7.60 4.04
CA SER A 39 -2.10 -7.55 5.50
C SER A 39 -1.23 -8.63 6.14
N ASN A 40 -0.59 -9.50 5.36
CA ASN A 40 0.28 -10.55 5.90
C ASN A 40 1.48 -9.93 6.64
N ASN A 41 1.72 -10.38 7.87
CA ASN A 41 2.82 -9.86 8.68
C ASN A 41 4.20 -10.36 8.23
N ASP A 42 4.25 -11.50 7.52
CA ASP A 42 5.47 -11.97 6.87
C ASP A 42 5.65 -11.21 5.55
N ALA A 43 6.65 -10.34 5.49
CA ALA A 43 6.85 -9.48 4.32
C ALA A 43 7.07 -10.28 3.02
N GLU A 44 7.89 -11.32 3.06
CA GLU A 44 8.15 -12.17 1.89
C GLU A 44 6.86 -12.81 1.37
N SER A 45 6.08 -13.42 2.23
CA SER A 45 4.80 -14.03 1.86
C SER A 45 3.79 -12.99 1.37
N ARG A 46 3.78 -11.80 1.98
CA ARG A 46 2.98 -10.66 1.51
C ARG A 46 3.24 -10.36 0.04
N TYR A 47 4.51 -10.22 -0.34
CA TYR A 47 4.88 -9.90 -1.72
C TYR A 47 4.57 -11.06 -2.67
N LEU A 48 4.94 -12.28 -2.31
CA LEU A 48 4.75 -13.46 -3.16
C LEU A 48 3.27 -13.79 -3.38
N ILE A 49 2.46 -13.77 -2.32
CA ILE A 49 1.02 -14.06 -2.43
C ILE A 49 0.31 -12.97 -3.24
N THR A 50 0.65 -11.70 -2.98
CA THR A 50 0.04 -10.59 -3.71
C THR A 50 0.41 -10.64 -5.20
N ASP A 51 1.68 -10.88 -5.53
CA ASP A 51 2.13 -11.05 -6.92
C ASP A 51 1.41 -12.21 -7.60
N PHE A 52 1.27 -13.34 -6.93
CA PHE A 52 0.54 -14.49 -7.45
C PHE A 52 -0.91 -14.11 -7.78
N LEU A 53 -1.61 -13.45 -6.84
CA LEU A 53 -2.99 -13.04 -7.04
C LEU A 53 -3.14 -12.02 -8.18
N LEU A 54 -2.22 -11.08 -8.29
CA LEU A 54 -2.20 -10.12 -9.40
C LEU A 54 -1.96 -10.81 -10.74
N ASN A 55 -1.08 -11.81 -10.79
CA ASN A 55 -0.84 -12.62 -12.00
C ASN A 55 -2.07 -13.41 -12.40
N LYS A 56 -2.92 -13.79 -11.45
CA LYS A 56 -4.21 -14.45 -11.70
C LYS A 56 -5.32 -13.46 -12.10
N GLY A 57 -5.03 -12.18 -12.15
CA GLY A 57 -6.01 -11.17 -12.56
C GLY A 57 -6.94 -10.72 -11.44
N ALA A 58 -6.53 -10.83 -10.18
CA ALA A 58 -7.32 -10.32 -9.05
C ALA A 58 -7.67 -8.84 -9.24
N GLU A 59 -8.90 -8.46 -8.90
CA GLU A 59 -9.39 -7.09 -9.03
C GLU A 59 -8.65 -6.13 -8.11
N THR A 60 -8.08 -5.07 -8.67
CA THR A 60 -7.30 -4.07 -7.94
C THR A 60 -8.11 -2.82 -7.56
N ASN A 61 -9.22 -2.56 -8.25
CA ASN A 61 -10.08 -1.38 -8.03
C ASN A 61 -11.06 -1.64 -6.88
N VAL A 62 -10.53 -1.91 -5.70
CA VAL A 62 -11.27 -2.31 -4.52
C VAL A 62 -11.03 -1.35 -3.36
N ILE A 63 -12.07 -1.09 -2.59
CA ILE A 63 -12.06 -0.23 -1.41
C ILE A 63 -12.76 -0.98 -0.29
N ASN A 64 -12.19 -0.98 0.91
CA ASN A 64 -12.78 -1.63 2.07
C ASN A 64 -13.79 -0.71 2.79
N GLU A 65 -14.38 -1.19 3.88
CA GLU A 65 -15.34 -0.46 4.69
C GLU A 65 -14.77 0.80 5.37
N CYS A 66 -13.44 0.92 5.44
CA CYS A 66 -12.75 2.11 5.97
C CYS A 66 -12.37 3.12 4.87
N GLY A 67 -12.80 2.89 3.63
CA GLY A 67 -12.43 3.74 2.49
C GLY A 67 -10.99 3.54 2.01
N GLU A 68 -10.31 2.52 2.53
CA GLU A 68 -8.91 2.23 2.18
C GLU A 68 -8.84 1.43 0.89
N ASN A 69 -7.89 1.78 0.01
CA ASN A 69 -7.52 0.98 -1.14
C ASN A 69 -6.29 0.10 -0.82
N LEU A 70 -5.78 -0.60 -1.82
CA LEU A 70 -4.65 -1.52 -1.63
C LEU A 70 -3.35 -0.81 -1.23
N LEU A 71 -3.15 0.44 -1.66
CA LEU A 71 -1.97 1.22 -1.26
C LEU A 71 -2.01 1.58 0.23
N HIS A 72 -3.17 1.97 0.77
CA HIS A 72 -3.30 2.21 2.21
C HIS A 72 -2.90 0.97 3.02
N ILE A 73 -3.38 -0.20 2.62
CA ILE A 73 -3.11 -1.45 3.34
C ILE A 73 -1.61 -1.79 3.29
N LEU A 74 -1.01 -1.75 2.10
CA LEU A 74 0.41 -2.05 1.93
C LEU A 74 1.29 -1.10 2.75
N LEU A 75 1.05 0.20 2.61
CA LEU A 75 1.90 1.24 3.21
C LEU A 75 1.71 1.39 4.72
N SER A 76 0.62 0.86 5.27
CA SER A 76 0.38 0.84 6.72
C SER A 76 1.14 -0.28 7.45
N ARG A 77 1.79 -1.20 6.74
CA ARG A 77 2.59 -2.24 7.37
C ARG A 77 3.85 -1.65 8.00
N THR A 78 4.37 -2.32 9.02
CA THR A 78 5.53 -1.85 9.79
C THR A 78 6.85 -2.44 9.32
N ASN A 79 6.82 -3.58 8.66
CA ASN A 79 7.99 -4.27 8.15
C ASN A 79 7.98 -4.34 6.61
N HIS A 80 9.03 -3.85 6.00
CA HIS A 80 9.14 -3.78 4.54
C HIS A 80 10.53 -4.20 4.06
N ASN A 81 10.57 -4.87 2.91
CA ASN A 81 11.66 -4.73 1.96
C ASN A 81 11.26 -3.55 1.06
N ILE A 82 11.90 -2.40 1.21
CA ILE A 82 11.44 -1.17 0.55
C ILE A 82 11.47 -1.28 -0.97
N LYS A 83 12.47 -1.95 -1.53
CA LYS A 83 12.54 -2.17 -2.98
C LYS A 83 11.34 -2.98 -3.47
N GLN A 84 11.01 -4.08 -2.80
CA GLN A 84 9.85 -4.90 -3.17
C GLN A 84 8.53 -4.16 -2.92
N THR A 85 8.43 -3.38 -1.85
CA THR A 85 7.24 -2.53 -1.61
C THR A 85 7.08 -1.50 -2.72
N ALA A 86 8.17 -0.85 -3.16
CA ALA A 86 8.14 0.11 -4.26
C ALA A 86 7.70 -0.55 -5.59
N GLU A 87 8.25 -1.71 -5.91
CA GLU A 87 7.87 -2.48 -7.10
C GLU A 87 6.38 -2.85 -7.07
N LEU A 88 5.88 -3.25 -5.91
CA LEU A 88 4.46 -3.59 -5.74
C LEU A 88 3.57 -2.35 -5.85
N CYS A 89 3.97 -1.21 -5.27
CA CYS A 89 3.27 0.06 -5.45
C CYS A 89 3.18 0.44 -6.94
N GLN A 90 4.28 0.35 -7.67
CA GLN A 90 4.31 0.63 -9.10
C GLN A 90 3.33 -0.25 -9.86
N ARG A 91 3.30 -1.55 -9.54
CA ARG A 91 2.39 -2.51 -10.16
C ARG A 91 0.93 -2.18 -9.88
N LEU A 92 0.60 -1.86 -8.63
CA LEU A 92 -0.76 -1.47 -8.23
C LEU A 92 -1.20 -0.17 -8.94
N ILE A 93 -0.34 0.84 -9.00
CA ILE A 93 -0.62 2.10 -9.69
C ILE A 93 -0.85 1.86 -11.18
N LYS A 94 -0.03 1.05 -11.82
CA LYS A 94 -0.21 0.68 -13.25
C LYS A 94 -1.53 -0.05 -13.51
N ASN A 95 -2.05 -0.76 -12.52
CA ASN A 95 -3.34 -1.45 -12.59
C ASN A 95 -4.52 -0.56 -12.14
N GLY A 96 -4.31 0.75 -12.01
CA GLY A 96 -5.37 1.73 -11.78
C GLY A 96 -5.67 2.03 -10.31
N VAL A 97 -4.85 1.57 -9.36
CA VAL A 97 -5.03 1.92 -7.94
C VAL A 97 -4.71 3.39 -7.74
N ASP A 98 -5.64 4.14 -7.17
CA ASP A 98 -5.55 5.59 -7.02
C ASP A 98 -4.60 5.98 -5.88
N ILE A 99 -3.52 6.71 -6.22
CA ILE A 99 -2.56 7.23 -5.22
C ILE A 99 -3.17 8.29 -4.31
N ASN A 100 -4.29 8.88 -4.71
CA ASN A 100 -4.95 9.96 -3.97
C ASN A 100 -6.29 9.54 -3.33
N GLN A 101 -6.55 8.23 -3.23
CA GLN A 101 -7.74 7.73 -2.54
C GLN A 101 -7.76 8.21 -1.09
N LEU A 102 -8.86 8.78 -0.66
CA LEU A 102 -9.09 9.16 0.73
C LEU A 102 -9.79 8.03 1.48
N ASP A 103 -9.28 7.68 2.63
CA ASP A 103 -9.99 6.80 3.56
C ASP A 103 -11.05 7.59 4.36
N LYS A 104 -11.80 6.94 5.24
CA LYS A 104 -12.84 7.59 6.06
C LYS A 104 -12.32 8.63 7.07
N LYS A 105 -11.01 8.74 7.22
CA LYS A 105 -10.34 9.77 8.03
C LYS A 105 -9.62 10.80 7.15
N ASP A 106 -10.01 10.89 5.88
CA ASP A 106 -9.43 11.79 4.88
C ASP A 106 -7.91 11.64 4.73
N ARG A 107 -7.37 10.42 4.96
CA ARG A 107 -5.95 10.15 4.81
C ARG A 107 -5.62 9.69 3.41
N LEU A 108 -4.61 10.32 2.83
CA LEU A 108 -3.97 9.87 1.59
C LEU A 108 -3.02 8.71 1.87
N PRO A 109 -2.80 7.78 0.93
CA PRO A 109 -1.73 6.79 1.04
C PRO A 109 -0.36 7.41 1.31
N LEU A 110 -0.06 8.58 0.74
CA LEU A 110 1.18 9.33 0.98
C LEU A 110 1.44 9.62 2.46
N GLN A 111 0.41 9.84 3.27
CA GLN A 111 0.57 10.06 4.70
C GLN A 111 1.25 8.87 5.39
N TYR A 112 0.96 7.65 4.95
CA TYR A 112 1.61 6.45 5.48
C TYR A 112 3.09 6.37 5.07
N VAL A 113 3.45 6.82 3.87
CA VAL A 113 4.85 6.93 3.43
C VAL A 113 5.62 7.91 4.33
N VAL A 114 5.04 9.08 4.60
CA VAL A 114 5.64 10.08 5.50
C VAL A 114 5.94 9.51 6.88
N ASN A 115 5.04 8.67 7.39
CA ASN A 115 5.11 8.11 8.74
C ASN A 115 5.88 6.78 8.84
N MET A 116 6.42 6.25 7.74
CA MET A 116 7.20 5.01 7.79
C MET A 116 8.44 5.15 8.67
N LYS A 117 8.74 4.11 9.43
CA LYS A 117 9.91 4.08 10.34
C LYS A 117 11.17 3.63 9.62
N TYR A 118 11.49 4.30 8.53
CA TYR A 118 12.70 4.11 7.72
C TYR A 118 13.29 5.47 7.41
N THR A 119 14.57 5.54 7.12
CA THR A 119 15.24 6.78 6.72
C THR A 119 14.81 7.19 5.31
N ASP A 120 15.01 8.47 4.96
CA ASP A 120 14.81 8.94 3.59
C ASP A 120 15.64 8.16 2.57
N GLU A 121 16.88 7.81 2.94
CA GLU A 121 17.78 7.01 2.10
C GLU A 121 17.19 5.61 1.83
N GLU A 122 16.70 4.95 2.87
CA GLU A 122 16.05 3.64 2.74
C GLU A 122 14.76 3.70 1.91
N LEU A 123 14.01 4.81 2.01
CA LEU A 123 12.74 5.01 1.29
C LEU A 123 12.93 5.49 -0.16
N GLU A 124 14.14 5.77 -0.59
CA GLU A 124 14.42 6.30 -1.93
C GLU A 124 13.76 5.52 -3.07
N PRO A 125 13.78 4.17 -3.11
CA PRO A 125 13.10 3.42 -4.16
C PRO A 125 11.59 3.70 -4.22
N LEU A 126 10.96 3.89 -3.07
CA LEU A 126 9.53 4.22 -2.98
C LEU A 126 9.26 5.66 -3.44
N TYR A 127 10.10 6.61 -3.07
CA TYR A 127 10.00 8.00 -3.51
C TYR A 127 10.11 8.13 -5.03
N GLN A 128 11.00 7.37 -5.65
CA GLN A 128 11.17 7.37 -7.10
C GLN A 128 9.88 6.92 -7.82
N ILE A 129 9.18 5.92 -7.29
CA ILE A 129 7.91 5.48 -7.85
C ILE A 129 6.80 6.53 -7.62
N TRP A 130 6.71 7.05 -6.40
CA TRP A 130 5.62 7.94 -6.00
C TRP A 130 5.68 9.29 -6.73
N PHE A 131 6.84 9.93 -6.74
CA PHE A 131 7.03 11.28 -7.26
C PHE A 131 7.31 11.34 -8.78
N THR A 132 7.11 10.25 -9.50
CA THR A 132 6.96 10.25 -10.95
C THR A 132 5.51 10.36 -11.41
N GLN A 133 4.56 10.27 -10.49
CA GLN A 133 3.13 10.44 -10.81
C GLN A 133 2.81 11.92 -11.01
N ASN A 134 1.86 12.21 -11.92
CA ASN A 134 1.60 13.60 -12.35
C ASN A 134 0.80 14.42 -11.35
N ASN A 135 -0.01 13.81 -10.52
CA ASN A 135 -1.03 14.47 -9.71
C ASN A 135 -0.98 14.11 -8.24
N VAL A 136 0.21 14.02 -7.67
CA VAL A 136 0.40 13.72 -6.25
C VAL A 136 -0.20 14.82 -5.38
N LEU A 137 -1.18 14.49 -4.55
CA LEU A 137 -1.73 15.42 -3.57
C LEU A 137 -0.87 15.43 -2.31
N VAL A 138 -0.44 16.61 -1.89
CA VAL A 138 0.39 16.82 -0.70
C VAL A 138 -0.29 17.71 0.35
N ASN A 139 -1.34 18.42 -0.04
CA ASN A 139 -2.00 19.47 0.76
C ASN A 139 -3.42 19.11 1.21
N HIS A 140 -3.84 17.86 1.08
CA HIS A 140 -5.16 17.47 1.56
C HIS A 140 -5.14 17.23 3.07
N LYS A 141 -6.02 17.91 3.80
CA LYS A 141 -6.13 17.80 5.26
C LYS A 141 -6.86 16.50 5.65
N ASN A 142 -6.26 15.75 6.55
CA ASN A 142 -6.91 14.61 7.18
C ASN A 142 -7.93 15.05 8.25
N ALA A 143 -8.60 14.09 8.89
CA ALA A 143 -9.60 14.35 9.92
C ALA A 143 -9.06 15.15 11.14
N TRP A 144 -7.75 15.21 11.33
CA TRP A 144 -7.09 15.99 12.38
C TRP A 144 -6.61 17.37 11.89
N GLY A 145 -6.98 17.76 10.68
CA GLY A 145 -6.61 19.04 10.08
C GLY A 145 -5.16 19.14 9.63
N LYS A 146 -4.48 18.02 9.39
CA LYS A 146 -3.07 17.97 8.98
C LYS A 146 -2.92 17.45 7.55
N THR A 147 -2.04 18.08 6.78
CA THR A 147 -1.66 17.60 5.44
C THR A 147 -0.40 16.73 5.51
N PRO A 148 -0.17 15.84 4.52
CA PRO A 148 1.11 15.12 4.42
C PRO A 148 2.31 16.05 4.43
N LEU A 149 2.23 17.21 3.76
CA LEU A 149 3.29 18.20 3.71
C LEU A 149 3.60 18.78 5.11
N GLU A 150 2.56 19.21 5.85
CA GLU A 150 2.72 19.72 7.22
C GLU A 150 3.29 18.68 8.17
N ILE A 151 2.93 17.41 8.00
CA ILE A 151 3.48 16.31 8.80
C ILE A 151 4.97 16.16 8.50
N ALA A 152 5.37 16.14 7.22
CA ALA A 152 6.77 16.02 6.82
C ALA A 152 7.62 17.20 7.30
N GLU A 153 7.08 18.42 7.27
CA GLU A 153 7.76 19.64 7.74
C GLU A 153 8.21 19.56 9.21
N LYS A 154 7.48 18.80 10.02
CA LYS A 154 7.79 18.63 11.44
C LYS A 154 8.79 17.49 11.71
N MET A 155 9.20 16.76 10.67
CA MET A 155 10.12 15.63 10.78
C MET A 155 11.49 16.01 10.21
N PRO A 156 12.52 16.28 11.06
CA PRO A 156 13.83 16.73 10.56
C PRO A 156 14.54 15.69 9.69
N TYR A 157 14.18 14.42 9.81
CA TYR A 157 14.70 13.32 9.00
C TYR A 157 13.96 13.09 7.68
N ARG A 158 13.01 13.98 7.31
CA ARG A 158 12.23 13.94 6.05
C ARG A 158 12.62 15.03 5.06
N ALA A 159 13.84 15.55 5.13
CA ALA A 159 14.27 16.65 4.28
C ALA A 159 14.18 16.32 2.78
N SER A 160 14.62 15.13 2.36
CA SER A 160 14.55 14.69 0.96
C SER A 160 13.09 14.49 0.50
N LEU A 161 12.25 13.89 1.35
CA LEU A 161 10.83 13.75 1.05
C LEU A 161 10.15 15.12 0.90
N LEU A 162 10.41 16.03 1.84
CA LEU A 162 9.83 17.37 1.85
C LEU A 162 10.18 18.14 0.57
N GLU A 163 11.43 18.09 0.14
CA GLU A 163 11.88 18.73 -1.11
C GLU A 163 11.09 18.24 -2.31
N ARG A 164 10.82 16.94 -2.40
CA ARG A 164 10.02 16.36 -3.47
C ARG A 164 8.55 16.77 -3.39
N MET A 165 7.99 16.78 -2.18
CA MET A 165 6.59 17.16 -1.96
C MET A 165 6.33 18.61 -2.34
N LYS A 166 7.26 19.52 -2.09
CA LYS A 166 7.15 20.94 -2.43
C LYS A 166 6.98 21.21 -3.93
N LYS A 167 7.39 20.29 -4.77
CA LYS A 167 7.18 20.40 -6.23
C LYS A 167 5.72 20.20 -6.65
N TYR A 168 4.90 19.68 -5.74
CA TYR A 168 3.46 19.43 -5.96
C TYR A 168 2.57 20.39 -5.13
N GLU A 169 3.17 21.33 -4.47
CA GLU A 169 2.49 22.30 -3.62
C GLU A 169 1.55 23.27 -4.38
#